data_0c39fdb5edfcbd2b21c98d0bc99fbca1
#
_entry.id   0c39fdb5edfcbd2b21c98d0bc99fbca1
#
_cell.length_a   1.000
_cell.length_b   1.000
_cell.length_c   1.000
_cell.angle_alpha   90.00
_cell.angle_beta   90.00
_cell.angle_gamma   90.00
#
_symmetry.space_group_name_H-M   'P 1'
#
loop_
_entity.id
_entity.type
_entity.pdbx_description
1 polymer ?
#
loop_
_entity_poly.entity_id
_entity_poly.type
_entity_poly.pdbx_seq_one_letter_code
_entity_poly.pdbx_strand_id
1 'polypeptide(L)'
;MAKMIEFGEDARKKLQSGIDQLANTVKVTLGPKGRNVVLGKKYGAPLITNDGVTIAKEVELEDPFENMGAQLVREVATKTNDVAGDGTTTATLLAQAIVREGLKNVSAGANPMVMRKGMQKAVDAAIEAIKANSQAVNGSADIARVGTVSSGDEEIGKLIAEAMEKVTAAGVITIEESKTAETGLDVVEGMQFDRGYISPYMVTDTDKMEAVIDDPYILITDKKISTIQDILPVLEQIVKGGQKLVIIAEDVEGDALSTLLVNRLRGSFNCVCVKAPGFGDRRKEMLRDIAILTGGTYIASELNMNLPDVTIADLGRARQMKVNKDNTVIVDGCGDPEAIKSRIHEIKAAIKVTTSEYDKEKLQERLAKLSGGVAVIRVGAQTEVAMKEQKLRVEDALNATRAAVEEGIVAGGGTAFVNAIPAVEKLVAKLSGDEKTGAEIIAKALQAPIRQIAENAGVDGSVVFEKIKNSRKVGYGYDAYTATYCDMIPSGIVDPTKVTRTALENAASIGACVLTTESLVADKPDPAADAAAASAAAAGGMGGMY
;
A
#
# COMPACT_ATOMS: atom_id res chain seq x y z
N MET A 1 25.97 0.16 -24.35
CA MET A 1 26.51 1.25 -23.54
C MET A 1 27.71 0.75 -22.74
N ALA A 2 28.75 1.58 -22.53
CA ALA A 2 29.87 1.22 -21.67
C ALA A 2 29.41 1.18 -20.21
N LYS A 3 30.00 0.30 -19.41
CA LYS A 3 29.70 0.19 -17.98
C LYS A 3 30.81 0.82 -17.14
N MET A 4 30.44 1.41 -16.03
CA MET A 4 31.33 1.78 -14.94
C MET A 4 31.24 0.67 -13.88
N ILE A 5 32.36 0.34 -13.27
CA ILE A 5 32.41 -0.74 -12.28
C ILE A 5 33.21 -0.23 -11.08
N GLU A 6 32.63 -0.41 -9.89
CA GLU A 6 33.27 -0.16 -8.59
C GLU A 6 33.38 -1.46 -7.80
N PHE A 7 34.41 -1.58 -6.97
CA PHE A 7 34.71 -2.79 -6.22
C PHE A 7 34.98 -2.52 -4.76
N GLY A 8 34.78 -3.53 -3.93
CA GLY A 8 35.26 -3.60 -2.57
C GLY A 8 34.72 -2.50 -1.68
N GLU A 9 35.64 -1.84 -0.97
CA GLU A 9 35.28 -0.79 0.01
C GLU A 9 34.65 0.45 -0.64
N ASP A 10 35.11 0.85 -1.80
CA ASP A 10 34.60 2.04 -2.49
C ASP A 10 33.16 1.81 -2.97
N ALA A 11 32.86 0.62 -3.50
CA ALA A 11 31.51 0.23 -3.86
C ALA A 11 30.57 0.28 -2.63
N ARG A 12 31.01 -0.28 -1.51
CA ARG A 12 30.23 -0.29 -0.27
C ARG A 12 30.01 1.10 0.31
N LYS A 13 31.02 1.99 0.26
CA LYS A 13 30.89 3.38 0.71
C LYS A 13 29.86 4.15 -0.10
N LYS A 14 29.85 3.98 -1.43
CA LYS A 14 28.86 4.63 -2.30
C LYS A 14 27.45 4.12 -2.02
N LEU A 15 27.25 2.81 -1.88
CA LEU A 15 25.95 2.26 -1.46
C LEU A 15 25.51 2.85 -0.13
N GLN A 16 26.38 2.88 0.87
CA GLN A 16 26.07 3.44 2.18
C GLN A 16 25.69 4.91 2.10
N SER A 17 26.42 5.70 1.31
CA SER A 17 26.13 7.12 1.09
C SER A 17 24.71 7.32 0.55
N GLY A 18 24.33 6.57 -0.47
CA GLY A 18 22.99 6.65 -1.05
C GLY A 18 21.89 6.21 -0.07
N ILE A 19 22.12 5.11 0.67
CA ILE A 19 21.22 4.66 1.74
C ILE A 19 21.06 5.74 2.80
N ASP A 20 22.16 6.36 3.22
CA ASP A 20 22.16 7.39 4.24
C ASP A 20 21.44 8.66 3.81
N GLN A 21 21.62 9.10 2.58
CA GLN A 21 20.93 10.26 2.04
C GLN A 21 19.41 10.05 2.03
N LEU A 22 18.93 8.94 1.49
CA LEU A 22 17.49 8.64 1.48
C LEU A 22 16.95 8.47 2.90
N ALA A 23 17.57 7.64 3.73
CA ALA A 23 17.07 7.37 5.07
C ALA A 23 17.08 8.59 5.98
N ASN A 24 18.09 9.47 5.86
CA ASN A 24 18.14 10.73 6.61
C ASN A 24 17.02 11.69 6.19
N THR A 25 16.61 11.67 4.92
CA THR A 25 15.47 12.46 4.43
C THR A 25 14.15 11.95 4.99
N VAL A 26 13.98 10.61 5.07
CA VAL A 26 12.73 9.99 5.52
C VAL A 26 12.59 10.01 7.05
N LYS A 27 13.64 9.67 7.82
CA LYS A 27 13.56 9.45 9.27
C LYS A 27 13.13 10.68 10.10
N VAL A 28 13.23 11.89 9.54
CA VAL A 28 12.80 13.13 10.21
C VAL A 28 11.29 13.18 10.41
N THR A 29 10.54 12.35 9.71
CA THR A 29 9.08 12.27 9.82
C THR A 29 8.60 11.36 10.95
N LEU A 30 9.50 10.55 11.55
CA LEU A 30 9.13 9.49 12.49
C LEU A 30 8.69 10.04 13.85
N GLY A 31 7.55 9.52 14.35
CA GLY A 31 7.03 9.79 15.68
C GLY A 31 6.18 11.06 15.79
N PRO A 32 5.60 11.32 16.98
CA PRO A 32 4.60 12.40 17.16
C PRO A 32 5.17 13.81 17.03
N LYS A 33 6.48 13.98 17.09
CA LYS A 33 7.19 15.25 16.80
C LYS A 33 8.01 15.18 15.51
N GLY A 34 7.71 14.20 14.64
CA GLY A 34 8.20 14.14 13.28
C GLY A 34 7.78 15.36 12.46
N ARG A 35 8.56 15.69 11.44
CA ARG A 35 8.33 16.86 10.59
C ARG A 35 8.07 16.42 9.17
N ASN A 36 7.32 17.24 8.44
CA ASN A 36 7.06 17.02 7.03
C ASN A 36 8.29 17.29 6.17
N VAL A 37 8.35 16.60 5.04
CA VAL A 37 9.29 16.85 3.94
C VAL A 37 8.56 17.54 2.81
N VAL A 38 9.22 18.50 2.16
CA VAL A 38 8.68 19.20 0.99
C VAL A 38 9.31 18.61 -0.26
N LEU A 39 8.50 18.05 -1.14
CA LEU A 39 8.91 17.47 -2.40
C LEU A 39 8.62 18.43 -3.55
N GLY A 40 9.66 18.82 -4.30
CA GLY A 40 9.52 19.68 -5.46
C GLY A 40 8.87 18.93 -6.62
N LYS A 41 7.88 19.52 -7.27
CA LYS A 41 7.28 19.00 -8.49
C LYS A 41 7.72 19.86 -9.70
N LYS A 42 7.94 19.23 -10.86
CA LYS A 42 8.26 19.97 -12.09
C LYS A 42 7.12 20.90 -12.53
N TYR A 43 5.89 20.52 -12.23
CA TYR A 43 4.66 21.28 -12.52
C TYR A 43 3.73 21.23 -11.31
N GLY A 44 3.07 22.35 -11.01
CA GLY A 44 2.14 22.47 -9.88
C GLY A 44 2.81 22.87 -8.57
N ALA A 45 2.05 22.77 -7.47
CA ALA A 45 2.55 23.08 -6.13
C ALA A 45 3.44 21.95 -5.58
N PRO A 46 4.45 22.28 -4.75
CA PRO A 46 5.22 21.28 -4.04
C PRO A 46 4.30 20.39 -3.19
N LEU A 47 4.64 19.11 -3.05
CA LEU A 47 3.95 18.19 -2.14
C LEU A 47 4.58 18.27 -0.76
N ILE A 48 3.77 18.48 0.27
CA ILE A 48 4.18 18.40 1.67
C ILE A 48 3.66 17.08 2.20
N THR A 49 4.54 16.24 2.76
CA THR A 49 4.16 14.92 3.26
C THR A 49 5.10 14.43 4.37
N ASN A 50 4.59 13.55 5.22
CA ASN A 50 5.35 12.76 6.18
C ASN A 50 5.37 11.26 5.83
N ASP A 51 4.69 10.85 4.76
CA ASP A 51 4.69 9.47 4.31
C ASP A 51 6.05 9.06 3.76
N GLY A 52 6.64 8.04 4.39
CA GLY A 52 7.99 7.56 4.07
C GLY A 52 8.12 6.96 2.68
N VAL A 53 7.12 6.26 2.16
CA VAL A 53 7.20 5.66 0.81
C VAL A 53 7.10 6.72 -0.28
N THR A 54 6.24 7.71 -0.11
CA THR A 54 6.13 8.85 -1.04
C THR A 54 7.44 9.63 -1.11
N ILE A 55 8.06 9.91 0.06
CA ILE A 55 9.36 10.57 0.10
C ILE A 55 10.43 9.71 -0.57
N ALA A 56 10.49 8.42 -0.26
CA ALA A 56 11.51 7.51 -0.79
C ALA A 56 11.43 7.35 -2.31
N LYS A 57 10.24 7.41 -2.90
CA LYS A 57 10.03 7.33 -4.36
C LYS A 57 10.56 8.55 -5.11
N GLU A 58 10.55 9.73 -4.48
CA GLU A 58 10.99 10.99 -5.10
C GLU A 58 12.50 11.24 -4.96
N VAL A 59 13.21 10.46 -4.11
CA VAL A 59 14.67 10.63 -3.94
C VAL A 59 15.41 9.95 -5.09
N GLU A 60 16.09 10.76 -5.90
CA GLU A 60 16.98 10.33 -6.97
C GLU A 60 18.30 11.08 -6.86
N LEU A 61 19.43 10.36 -6.92
CA LEU A 61 20.77 10.89 -6.70
C LEU A 61 21.56 10.97 -8.01
N GLU A 62 22.41 11.98 -8.13
CA GLU A 62 23.22 12.21 -9.35
C GLU A 62 24.26 11.12 -9.57
N ASP A 63 24.96 10.65 -8.50
CA ASP A 63 25.91 9.54 -8.64
C ASP A 63 25.15 8.21 -8.80
N PRO A 64 25.32 7.50 -9.94
CA PRO A 64 24.58 6.29 -10.21
C PRO A 64 24.83 5.16 -9.21
N PHE A 65 26.00 5.11 -8.56
CA PHE A 65 26.31 4.11 -7.53
C PHE A 65 25.67 4.46 -6.19
N GLU A 66 25.66 5.74 -5.81
CA GLU A 66 24.89 6.20 -4.64
C GLU A 66 23.39 5.98 -4.86
N ASN A 67 22.90 6.29 -6.07
CA ASN A 67 21.52 6.08 -6.43
C ASN A 67 21.08 4.62 -6.34
N MET A 68 21.95 3.64 -6.64
CA MET A 68 21.67 2.24 -6.37
C MET A 68 21.40 1.97 -4.87
N GLY A 69 22.17 2.59 -3.97
CA GLY A 69 21.94 2.51 -2.53
C GLY A 69 20.58 3.08 -2.13
N ALA A 70 20.22 4.24 -2.66
CA ALA A 70 18.92 4.85 -2.45
C ALA A 70 17.79 3.96 -2.98
N GLN A 71 17.94 3.39 -4.19
CA GLN A 71 16.95 2.48 -4.80
C GLN A 71 16.71 1.22 -3.97
N LEU A 72 17.75 0.63 -3.38
CA LEU A 72 17.61 -0.54 -2.51
C LEU A 72 16.78 -0.23 -1.26
N VAL A 73 16.97 0.92 -0.63
CA VAL A 73 16.16 1.32 0.53
C VAL A 73 14.76 1.78 0.11
N ARG A 74 14.61 2.39 -1.06
CA ARG A 74 13.28 2.65 -1.64
C ARG A 74 12.48 1.36 -1.81
N GLU A 75 13.13 0.25 -2.22
CA GLU A 75 12.48 -1.06 -2.31
C GLU A 75 12.00 -1.55 -0.93
N VAL A 76 12.77 -1.31 0.15
CA VAL A 76 12.32 -1.62 1.53
C VAL A 76 11.03 -0.88 1.87
N ALA A 77 10.97 0.42 1.62
CA ALA A 77 9.78 1.23 1.88
C ALA A 77 8.58 0.75 1.05
N THR A 78 8.79 0.52 -0.25
CA THR A 78 7.74 0.06 -1.17
C THR A 78 7.18 -1.30 -0.77
N LYS A 79 8.03 -2.29 -0.49
CA LYS A 79 7.58 -3.62 -0.06
C LYS A 79 6.87 -3.60 1.30
N THR A 80 7.30 -2.74 2.21
CA THR A 80 6.61 -2.58 3.49
C THR A 80 5.23 -1.98 3.29
N ASN A 81 5.10 -0.98 2.42
CA ASN A 81 3.82 -0.41 2.03
C ASN A 81 2.90 -1.45 1.38
N ASP A 82 3.41 -2.24 0.42
CA ASP A 82 2.62 -3.25 -0.30
C ASP A 82 2.03 -4.32 0.64
N VAL A 83 2.75 -4.71 1.72
CA VAL A 83 2.34 -5.79 2.63
C VAL A 83 1.54 -5.28 3.82
N ALA A 84 1.94 -4.16 4.40
CA ALA A 84 1.40 -3.65 5.67
C ALA A 84 0.69 -2.30 5.54
N GLY A 85 0.92 -1.55 4.46
CA GLY A 85 0.32 -0.25 4.18
C GLY A 85 0.78 0.89 5.09
N ASP A 86 1.70 0.63 6.02
CA ASP A 86 2.28 1.59 6.96
C ASP A 86 3.68 1.11 7.39
N GLY A 87 4.40 1.90 8.21
CA GLY A 87 5.71 1.55 8.78
C GLY A 87 6.89 1.73 7.83
N THR A 88 6.71 2.41 6.71
CA THR A 88 7.71 2.62 5.66
C THR A 88 8.92 3.39 6.15
N THR A 89 8.72 4.41 6.99
CA THR A 89 9.78 5.18 7.66
C THR A 89 10.59 4.31 8.63
N THR A 90 9.92 3.50 9.44
CA THR A 90 10.58 2.57 10.38
C THR A 90 11.41 1.53 9.65
N ALA A 91 10.90 0.96 8.57
CA ALA A 91 11.62 -0.01 7.73
C ALA A 91 12.88 0.60 7.09
N THR A 92 12.77 1.81 6.56
CA THR A 92 13.88 2.58 5.99
C THR A 92 14.97 2.84 7.03
N LEU A 93 14.58 3.26 8.23
CA LEU A 93 15.51 3.51 9.34
C LEU A 93 16.21 2.24 9.83
N LEU A 94 15.46 1.13 9.96
CA LEU A 94 16.02 -0.17 10.33
C LEU A 94 17.04 -0.65 9.29
N ALA A 95 16.73 -0.51 7.99
CA ALA A 95 17.66 -0.86 6.92
C ALA A 95 18.96 -0.06 7.00
N GLN A 96 18.87 1.25 7.23
CA GLN A 96 20.03 2.11 7.45
C GLN A 96 20.85 1.64 8.65
N ALA A 97 20.21 1.34 9.78
CA ALA A 97 20.89 0.90 11.00
C ALA A 97 21.61 -0.43 10.80
N ILE A 98 20.97 -1.39 10.14
CA ILE A 98 21.54 -2.71 9.82
C ILE A 98 22.76 -2.55 8.91
N VAL A 99 22.66 -1.76 7.86
CA VAL A 99 23.77 -1.54 6.91
C VAL A 99 24.92 -0.83 7.59
N ARG A 100 24.68 0.23 8.36
CA ARG A 100 25.73 0.96 9.08
C ARG A 100 26.50 0.09 10.08
N GLU A 101 25.79 -0.71 10.88
CA GLU A 101 26.45 -1.62 11.83
C GLU A 101 27.12 -2.80 11.12
N GLY A 102 26.49 -3.32 10.06
CA GLY A 102 27.04 -4.43 9.28
C GLY A 102 28.33 -4.07 8.56
N LEU A 103 28.40 -2.92 7.89
CA LEU A 103 29.58 -2.48 7.14
C LEU A 103 30.79 -2.25 8.04
N LYS A 104 30.61 -1.79 9.29
CA LYS A 104 31.71 -1.68 10.27
C LYS A 104 32.37 -3.05 10.49
N ASN A 105 31.58 -4.11 10.61
CA ASN A 105 32.07 -5.46 10.85
C ASN A 105 32.68 -6.08 9.59
N VAL A 106 32.09 -5.85 8.40
CA VAL A 106 32.65 -6.29 7.11
C VAL A 106 34.01 -5.64 6.88
N SER A 107 34.16 -4.34 7.13
CA SER A 107 35.43 -3.62 7.02
C SER A 107 36.46 -4.11 8.05
N ALA A 108 36.02 -4.65 9.18
CA ALA A 108 36.88 -5.30 10.18
C ALA A 108 37.26 -6.75 9.80
N GLY A 109 36.81 -7.27 8.65
CA GLY A 109 37.18 -8.59 8.13
C GLY A 109 36.18 -9.72 8.44
N ALA A 110 35.02 -9.42 8.99
CA ALA A 110 33.96 -10.43 9.19
C ALA A 110 33.41 -10.94 7.85
N ASN A 111 33.12 -12.24 7.76
CA ASN A 111 32.57 -12.85 6.56
C ASN A 111 31.08 -12.53 6.41
N PRO A 112 30.67 -11.72 5.40
CA PRO A 112 29.30 -11.28 5.25
C PRO A 112 28.30 -12.41 4.98
N MET A 113 28.74 -13.49 4.33
CA MET A 113 27.90 -14.67 4.06
C MET A 113 27.56 -15.46 5.32
N VAL A 114 28.47 -15.46 6.30
CA VAL A 114 28.24 -16.09 7.61
C VAL A 114 27.41 -15.16 8.50
N MET A 115 27.74 -13.85 8.50
CA MET A 115 26.95 -12.83 9.21
C MET A 115 25.49 -12.85 8.79
N ARG A 116 25.19 -12.97 7.49
CA ARG A 116 23.82 -13.07 6.96
C ARG A 116 23.00 -14.18 7.64
N LYS A 117 23.60 -15.34 7.91
CA LYS A 117 22.92 -16.45 8.61
C LYS A 117 22.57 -16.09 10.05
N GLY A 118 23.48 -15.41 10.74
CA GLY A 118 23.24 -14.90 12.10
C GLY A 118 22.16 -13.82 12.14
N MET A 119 22.18 -12.91 11.17
CA MET A 119 21.15 -11.89 11.02
C MET A 119 19.77 -12.53 10.83
N GLN A 120 19.63 -13.52 9.94
CA GLN A 120 18.35 -14.18 9.70
C GLN A 120 17.80 -14.83 10.97
N LYS A 121 18.62 -15.60 11.69
CA LYS A 121 18.22 -16.21 12.97
C LYS A 121 17.79 -15.18 14.02
N ALA A 122 18.47 -14.03 14.05
CA ALA A 122 18.16 -12.94 14.98
C ALA A 122 16.82 -12.25 14.62
N VAL A 123 16.57 -12.07 13.33
CA VAL A 123 15.29 -11.54 12.83
C VAL A 123 14.14 -12.48 13.20
N ASP A 124 14.30 -13.78 12.94
CA ASP A 124 13.28 -14.78 13.28
C ASP A 124 12.98 -14.76 14.80
N ALA A 125 14.01 -14.73 15.65
CA ALA A 125 13.84 -14.63 17.10
C ALA A 125 13.17 -13.32 17.55
N ALA A 126 13.49 -12.20 16.90
CA ALA A 126 12.86 -10.92 17.19
C ALA A 126 11.37 -10.92 16.79
N ILE A 127 11.03 -11.49 15.62
CA ILE A 127 9.66 -11.60 15.13
C ILE A 127 8.83 -12.48 16.06
N GLU A 128 9.35 -13.64 16.47
CA GLU A 128 8.68 -14.50 17.44
C GLU A 128 8.39 -13.76 18.75
N ALA A 129 9.35 -12.97 19.25
CA ALA A 129 9.16 -12.16 20.46
C ALA A 129 8.13 -11.04 20.27
N ILE A 130 8.11 -10.37 19.11
CA ILE A 130 7.12 -9.35 18.77
C ILE A 130 5.72 -9.99 18.73
N LYS A 131 5.56 -11.12 18.03
CA LYS A 131 4.28 -11.85 17.94
C LYS A 131 3.81 -12.37 19.31
N ALA A 132 4.73 -12.84 20.15
CA ALA A 132 4.39 -13.31 21.50
C ALA A 132 3.87 -12.19 22.43
N ASN A 133 4.24 -10.93 22.15
CA ASN A 133 3.78 -9.76 22.90
C ASN A 133 2.54 -9.10 22.24
N SER A 134 2.05 -9.63 21.12
CA SER A 134 0.86 -9.11 20.43
C SER A 134 -0.41 -9.36 21.22
N GLN A 135 -1.30 -8.37 21.20
CA GLN A 135 -2.64 -8.45 21.77
C GLN A 135 -3.67 -8.26 20.66
N ALA A 136 -4.73 -9.07 20.69
CA ALA A 136 -5.83 -8.91 19.74
C ALA A 136 -6.54 -7.57 19.93
N VAL A 137 -6.98 -6.97 18.83
CA VAL A 137 -7.79 -5.75 18.84
C VAL A 137 -9.20 -6.10 19.37
N ASN A 138 -9.66 -5.39 20.41
CA ASN A 138 -10.93 -5.61 21.04
C ASN A 138 -11.86 -4.40 20.85
N GLY A 139 -12.63 -4.43 19.74
CA GLY A 139 -13.70 -3.46 19.49
C GLY A 139 -13.22 -2.11 18.93
N SER A 140 -14.19 -1.22 18.79
CA SER A 140 -14.04 0.09 18.12
C SER A 140 -13.03 1.02 18.81
N ALA A 141 -12.88 0.92 20.15
CA ALA A 141 -11.97 1.78 20.90
C ALA A 141 -10.48 1.51 20.57
N ASP A 142 -10.09 0.24 20.41
CA ASP A 142 -8.71 -0.10 20.04
C ASP A 142 -8.44 0.28 18.57
N ILE A 143 -9.44 0.09 17.70
CA ILE A 143 -9.38 0.55 16.30
C ILE A 143 -9.13 2.06 16.24
N ALA A 144 -9.90 2.85 17.01
CA ALA A 144 -9.73 4.28 17.08
C ALA A 144 -8.33 4.69 17.58
N ARG A 145 -7.78 3.97 18.57
CA ARG A 145 -6.40 4.22 19.08
C ARG A 145 -5.34 4.02 18.01
N VAL A 146 -5.43 2.89 17.26
CA VAL A 146 -4.49 2.64 16.16
C VAL A 146 -4.58 3.73 15.10
N GLY A 147 -5.80 4.09 14.68
CA GLY A 147 -6.03 5.17 13.72
C GLY A 147 -5.51 6.51 14.21
N THR A 148 -5.68 6.83 15.49
CA THR A 148 -5.17 8.06 16.11
C THR A 148 -3.65 8.10 16.14
N VAL A 149 -2.98 6.99 16.50
CA VAL A 149 -1.51 6.95 16.55
C VAL A 149 -0.91 7.09 15.16
N SER A 150 -1.47 6.41 14.17
CA SER A 150 -0.97 6.47 12.78
C SER A 150 -1.24 7.83 12.13
N SER A 151 -2.44 8.40 12.31
CA SER A 151 -2.79 9.70 11.73
C SER A 151 -2.24 10.91 12.53
N GLY A 152 -1.95 10.73 13.82
CA GLY A 152 -1.67 11.84 14.74
C GLY A 152 -2.90 12.69 15.05
N ASP A 153 -4.12 12.21 14.74
CA ASP A 153 -5.38 12.94 14.87
C ASP A 153 -6.48 12.02 15.43
N GLU A 154 -7.07 12.44 16.57
CA GLU A 154 -8.10 11.67 17.28
C GLU A 154 -9.42 11.62 16.50
N GLU A 155 -9.77 12.67 15.75
CA GLU A 155 -10.99 12.71 14.95
C GLU A 155 -10.91 11.74 13.78
N ILE A 156 -9.74 11.66 13.11
CA ILE A 156 -9.47 10.67 12.05
C ILE A 156 -9.56 9.26 12.61
N GLY A 157 -8.96 9.01 13.78
CA GLY A 157 -9.03 7.70 14.43
C GLY A 157 -10.46 7.24 14.73
N LYS A 158 -11.30 8.15 15.25
CA LYS A 158 -12.73 7.89 15.50
C LYS A 158 -13.48 7.63 14.19
N LEU A 159 -13.22 8.42 13.17
CA LEU A 159 -13.86 8.30 11.85
C LEU A 159 -13.57 6.93 11.20
N ILE A 160 -12.32 6.47 11.27
CA ILE A 160 -11.93 5.14 10.78
C ILE A 160 -12.63 4.03 11.57
N ALA A 161 -12.68 4.14 12.90
CA ALA A 161 -13.37 3.17 13.73
C ALA A 161 -14.88 3.10 13.42
N GLU A 162 -15.53 4.24 13.25
CA GLU A 162 -16.92 4.32 12.82
C GLU A 162 -17.14 3.73 11.43
N ALA A 163 -16.23 4.00 10.49
CA ALA A 163 -16.27 3.41 9.15
C ALA A 163 -16.19 1.88 9.21
N MET A 164 -15.26 1.33 10.01
CA MET A 164 -15.10 -0.13 10.18
C MET A 164 -16.27 -0.79 10.89
N GLU A 165 -16.96 -0.06 11.76
CA GLU A 165 -18.16 -0.56 12.45
C GLU A 165 -19.39 -0.58 11.53
N LYS A 166 -19.54 0.45 10.68
CA LYS A 166 -20.68 0.59 9.75
C LYS A 166 -20.62 -0.41 8.58
N VAL A 167 -19.43 -0.79 8.15
CA VAL A 167 -19.29 -1.80 7.11
C VAL A 167 -19.08 -3.18 7.73
N THR A 168 -19.64 -4.22 7.11
CA THR A 168 -19.42 -5.61 7.56
C THR A 168 -17.95 -6.01 7.36
N ALA A 169 -17.55 -7.15 7.89
CA ALA A 169 -16.18 -7.67 7.73
C ALA A 169 -15.73 -7.82 6.27
N ALA A 170 -16.68 -7.92 5.33
CA ALA A 170 -16.43 -7.92 3.88
C ALA A 170 -16.67 -6.55 3.21
N GLY A 171 -17.06 -5.54 3.97
CA GLY A 171 -17.27 -4.18 3.49
C GLY A 171 -15.95 -3.48 3.21
N VAL A 172 -16.00 -2.49 2.33
CA VAL A 172 -14.83 -1.77 1.85
C VAL A 172 -14.85 -0.33 2.36
N ILE A 173 -13.70 0.17 2.75
CA ILE A 173 -13.51 1.58 3.08
C ILE A 173 -12.65 2.20 1.99
N THR A 174 -13.16 3.27 1.37
CA THR A 174 -12.44 4.07 0.37
C THR A 174 -12.25 5.49 0.88
N ILE A 175 -11.22 6.15 0.36
CA ILE A 175 -10.93 7.54 0.70
C ILE A 175 -11.05 8.36 -0.57
N GLU A 176 -11.78 9.47 -0.48
CA GLU A 176 -12.03 10.39 -1.59
C GLU A 176 -11.78 11.84 -1.15
N GLU A 177 -11.55 12.69 -2.12
CA GLU A 177 -11.43 14.12 -1.89
C GLU A 177 -12.83 14.74 -1.72
N SER A 178 -13.02 15.51 -0.66
CA SER A 178 -14.25 16.27 -0.45
C SER A 178 -14.29 17.50 -1.37
N LYS A 179 -15.47 17.84 -1.85
CA LYS A 179 -15.68 19.13 -2.54
C LYS A 179 -15.80 20.31 -1.57
N THR A 180 -15.86 20.00 -0.26
CA THR A 180 -15.93 20.98 0.82
C THR A 180 -14.68 20.90 1.68
N ALA A 181 -14.49 21.86 2.57
CA ALA A 181 -13.37 21.83 3.53
C ALA A 181 -13.57 20.82 4.68
N GLU A 182 -14.74 20.19 4.76
CA GLU A 182 -15.09 19.28 5.86
C GLU A 182 -14.76 17.83 5.52
N THR A 183 -14.20 17.13 6.49
CA THR A 183 -13.98 15.67 6.44
C THR A 183 -15.21 14.97 7.01
N GLY A 184 -15.66 13.90 6.34
CA GLY A 184 -16.86 13.17 6.75
C GLY A 184 -16.87 11.74 6.28
N LEU A 185 -17.86 10.98 6.76
CA LEU A 185 -18.07 9.56 6.44
C LEU A 185 -19.46 9.38 5.83
N ASP A 186 -19.49 8.81 4.63
CA ASP A 186 -20.71 8.32 4.00
C ASP A 186 -20.65 6.80 3.84
N VAL A 187 -21.81 6.15 3.95
CA VAL A 187 -21.94 4.73 3.63
C VAL A 187 -22.86 4.62 2.43
N VAL A 188 -22.37 4.03 1.37
CA VAL A 188 -23.06 3.90 0.10
C VAL A 188 -23.16 2.44 -0.35
N GLU A 189 -24.07 2.14 -1.26
CA GLU A 189 -24.15 0.82 -1.88
C GLU A 189 -22.93 0.58 -2.76
N GLY A 190 -22.37 -0.63 -2.71
CA GLY A 190 -21.18 -0.95 -3.46
C GLY A 190 -20.64 -2.32 -3.11
N MET A 191 -19.65 -2.76 -3.88
CA MET A 191 -18.98 -4.03 -3.62
C MET A 191 -17.54 -4.05 -4.12
N GLN A 192 -16.74 -4.94 -3.52
CA GLN A 192 -15.40 -5.27 -4.01
C GLN A 192 -15.36 -6.72 -4.51
N PHE A 193 -14.59 -6.95 -5.55
CA PHE A 193 -14.24 -8.30 -6.00
C PHE A 193 -12.76 -8.42 -6.39
N ASP A 194 -12.24 -9.65 -6.27
CA ASP A 194 -10.81 -9.97 -6.37
C ASP A 194 -10.38 -10.17 -7.82
N ARG A 195 -10.50 -9.14 -8.64
CA ARG A 195 -9.97 -9.04 -10.00
C ARG A 195 -9.62 -7.59 -10.30
N GLY A 196 -8.44 -7.37 -10.85
CA GLY A 196 -7.96 -6.06 -11.24
C GLY A 196 -7.96 -5.83 -12.75
N TYR A 197 -7.28 -4.77 -13.16
CA TYR A 197 -7.17 -4.41 -14.57
C TYR A 197 -6.40 -5.45 -15.38
N ILE A 198 -6.77 -5.59 -16.65
CA ILE A 198 -6.10 -6.54 -17.57
C ILE A 198 -4.70 -6.04 -17.96
N SER A 199 -4.49 -4.73 -18.01
CA SER A 199 -3.20 -4.13 -18.38
C SER A 199 -2.85 -2.95 -17.48
N PRO A 200 -1.56 -2.86 -17.02
CA PRO A 200 -1.07 -1.71 -16.26
C PRO A 200 -1.19 -0.36 -17.01
N TYR A 201 -1.24 -0.38 -18.34
CA TYR A 201 -1.44 0.83 -19.14
C TYR A 201 -2.85 1.43 -19.00
N MET A 202 -3.74 0.78 -18.25
CA MET A 202 -5.09 1.26 -17.94
C MET A 202 -5.17 2.07 -16.65
N VAL A 203 -4.09 2.29 -15.94
CA VAL A 203 -4.07 3.09 -14.71
C VAL A 203 -4.25 4.58 -15.00
N THR A 204 -4.90 5.30 -14.09
CA THR A 204 -5.03 6.76 -14.12
C THR A 204 -4.06 7.43 -13.16
N ASP A 205 -3.71 6.72 -12.08
CA ASP A 205 -2.71 7.11 -11.10
C ASP A 205 -1.53 6.12 -11.19
N THR A 206 -0.43 6.57 -11.77
CA THR A 206 0.78 5.75 -11.96
C THR A 206 1.55 5.54 -10.67
N ASP A 207 1.42 6.42 -9.69
CA ASP A 207 2.13 6.34 -8.42
C ASP A 207 1.52 5.25 -7.53
N LYS A 208 0.18 5.14 -7.55
CA LYS A 208 -0.57 4.11 -6.83
C LYS A 208 -0.86 2.87 -7.68
N MET A 209 -0.55 2.89 -8.97
CA MET A 209 -0.92 1.84 -9.92
C MET A 209 -2.42 1.52 -9.88
N GLU A 210 -3.25 2.56 -9.82
CA GLU A 210 -4.70 2.47 -9.76
C GLU A 210 -5.37 3.17 -10.94
N ALA A 211 -6.51 2.62 -11.37
CA ALA A 211 -7.42 3.28 -12.28
C ALA A 211 -8.65 3.76 -11.50
N VAL A 212 -8.85 5.06 -11.41
CA VAL A 212 -10.03 5.69 -10.80
C VAL A 212 -10.87 6.29 -11.91
N ILE A 213 -12.10 5.81 -12.04
CA ILE A 213 -13.03 6.21 -13.10
C ILE A 213 -14.31 6.73 -12.46
N ASP A 214 -14.57 8.02 -12.59
CA ASP A 214 -15.81 8.66 -12.12
C ASP A 214 -16.89 8.56 -13.19
N ASP A 215 -18.12 8.27 -12.77
CA ASP A 215 -19.32 8.15 -13.58
C ASP A 215 -19.17 7.22 -14.80
N PRO A 216 -18.56 6.01 -14.66
CA PRO A 216 -18.38 5.12 -15.78
C PRO A 216 -19.70 4.50 -16.25
N TYR A 217 -19.79 4.20 -17.55
CA TYR A 217 -20.64 3.14 -18.06
C TYR A 217 -19.92 1.78 -17.83
N ILE A 218 -20.69 0.72 -17.56
CA ILE A 218 -20.14 -0.59 -17.20
C ILE A 218 -20.74 -1.65 -18.12
N LEU A 219 -19.93 -2.25 -18.98
CA LEU A 219 -20.30 -3.42 -19.78
C LEU A 219 -19.99 -4.68 -18.98
N ILE A 220 -21.01 -5.53 -18.81
CA ILE A 220 -20.92 -6.74 -17.97
C ILE A 220 -21.23 -7.97 -18.80
N THR A 221 -20.25 -8.86 -19.01
CA THR A 221 -20.42 -10.07 -19.83
C THR A 221 -19.58 -11.24 -19.32
N ASP A 222 -20.04 -12.46 -19.59
CA ASP A 222 -19.24 -13.70 -19.41
C ASP A 222 -18.51 -14.09 -20.70
N LYS A 223 -18.62 -13.28 -21.75
CA LYS A 223 -17.94 -13.55 -23.02
C LYS A 223 -16.51 -13.04 -23.00
N LYS A 224 -15.68 -13.68 -23.80
CA LYS A 224 -14.35 -13.22 -24.13
C LYS A 224 -14.43 -12.24 -25.30
N ILE A 225 -13.72 -11.12 -25.19
CA ILE A 225 -13.69 -10.07 -26.22
C ILE A 225 -12.30 -10.09 -26.86
N SER A 226 -12.22 -10.62 -28.10
CA SER A 226 -10.96 -10.75 -28.84
C SER A 226 -10.89 -9.79 -30.03
N THR A 227 -12.01 -9.39 -30.59
CA THR A 227 -12.12 -8.48 -31.73
C THR A 227 -12.84 -7.20 -31.35
N ILE A 228 -12.36 -6.05 -31.84
CA ILE A 228 -12.96 -4.75 -31.52
C ILE A 228 -14.37 -4.62 -32.12
N GLN A 229 -14.64 -5.33 -33.24
CA GLN A 229 -15.93 -5.33 -33.93
C GLN A 229 -17.06 -5.80 -33.02
N ASP A 230 -16.79 -6.70 -32.07
CA ASP A 230 -17.81 -7.24 -31.16
C ASP A 230 -18.44 -6.16 -30.27
N ILE A 231 -17.69 -5.12 -29.95
CA ILE A 231 -18.12 -4.03 -29.06
C ILE A 231 -18.16 -2.66 -29.76
N LEU A 232 -17.84 -2.60 -31.06
CA LEU A 232 -17.73 -1.35 -31.79
C LEU A 232 -19.03 -0.50 -31.74
N PRO A 233 -20.26 -1.06 -31.88
CA PRO A 233 -21.48 -0.27 -31.84
C PRO A 233 -21.69 0.48 -30.53
N VAL A 234 -21.37 -0.14 -29.40
CA VAL A 234 -21.47 0.50 -28.08
C VAL A 234 -20.33 1.46 -27.85
N LEU A 235 -19.08 1.14 -28.29
CA LEU A 235 -17.95 2.04 -28.20
C LEU A 235 -18.17 3.37 -28.93
N GLU A 236 -18.70 3.32 -30.15
CA GLU A 236 -19.02 4.53 -30.92
C GLU A 236 -19.99 5.46 -30.18
N GLN A 237 -20.98 4.92 -29.52
CA GLN A 237 -21.94 5.69 -28.73
C GLN A 237 -21.28 6.35 -27.53
N ILE A 238 -20.45 5.60 -26.81
CA ILE A 238 -19.71 6.07 -25.63
C ILE A 238 -18.71 7.18 -26.02
N VAL A 239 -17.93 6.96 -27.08
CA VAL A 239 -16.93 7.93 -27.56
C VAL A 239 -17.59 9.22 -28.06
N LYS A 240 -18.69 9.11 -28.83
CA LYS A 240 -19.48 10.30 -29.29
C LYS A 240 -20.02 11.13 -28.13
N GLY A 241 -20.38 10.46 -27.01
CA GLY A 241 -20.84 11.12 -25.79
C GLY A 241 -19.70 11.64 -24.90
N GLY A 242 -18.43 11.40 -25.22
CA GLY A 242 -17.28 11.75 -24.37
C GLY A 242 -17.29 11.03 -23.00
N GLN A 243 -17.93 9.85 -22.94
CA GLN A 243 -18.16 9.10 -21.73
C GLN A 243 -17.01 8.12 -21.43
N LYS A 244 -16.94 7.64 -20.20
CA LYS A 244 -15.93 6.67 -19.75
C LYS A 244 -16.56 5.27 -19.71
N LEU A 245 -15.77 4.23 -20.00
CA LEU A 245 -16.24 2.85 -20.02
C LEU A 245 -15.38 1.94 -19.14
N VAL A 246 -16.03 1.11 -18.35
CA VAL A 246 -15.41 -0.05 -17.71
C VAL A 246 -15.99 -1.31 -18.32
N ILE A 247 -15.14 -2.23 -18.74
CA ILE A 247 -15.53 -3.51 -19.33
C ILE A 247 -15.20 -4.62 -18.32
N ILE A 248 -16.21 -5.33 -17.85
CA ILE A 248 -16.07 -6.52 -17.02
C ILE A 248 -16.43 -7.72 -17.90
N ALA A 249 -15.42 -8.46 -18.35
CA ALA A 249 -15.57 -9.58 -19.27
C ALA A 249 -14.78 -10.81 -18.79
N GLU A 250 -15.04 -11.99 -19.35
CA GLU A 250 -14.20 -13.16 -19.05
C GLU A 250 -12.74 -12.87 -19.31
N ASP A 251 -12.44 -12.32 -20.47
CA ASP A 251 -11.13 -11.77 -20.84
C ASP A 251 -11.29 -10.73 -21.95
N VAL A 252 -10.34 -9.82 -22.08
CA VAL A 252 -10.19 -8.91 -23.22
C VAL A 252 -8.78 -9.08 -23.75
N GLU A 253 -8.64 -9.51 -25.00
CA GLU A 253 -7.33 -9.84 -25.57
C GLU A 253 -7.24 -9.47 -27.06
N GLY A 254 -6.09 -9.76 -27.67
CA GLY A 254 -5.86 -9.62 -29.10
C GLY A 254 -6.06 -8.21 -29.63
N ASP A 255 -6.78 -8.10 -30.74
CA ASP A 255 -7.04 -6.83 -31.42
C ASP A 255 -7.90 -5.88 -30.58
N ALA A 256 -8.88 -6.39 -29.84
CA ALA A 256 -9.72 -5.59 -28.95
C ALA A 256 -8.89 -4.86 -27.89
N LEU A 257 -8.04 -5.59 -27.16
CA LEU A 257 -7.20 -5.02 -26.13
C LEU A 257 -6.23 -3.99 -26.71
N SER A 258 -5.56 -4.34 -27.80
CA SER A 258 -4.58 -3.46 -28.44
C SER A 258 -5.21 -2.14 -28.89
N THR A 259 -6.39 -2.20 -29.51
CA THR A 259 -7.11 -1.02 -29.98
C THR A 259 -7.57 -0.14 -28.83
N LEU A 260 -8.10 -0.72 -27.74
CA LEU A 260 -8.51 0.02 -26.54
C LEU A 260 -7.31 0.72 -25.89
N LEU A 261 -6.18 0.03 -25.75
CA LEU A 261 -4.96 0.59 -25.15
C LEU A 261 -4.40 1.76 -25.99
N VAL A 262 -4.32 1.61 -27.31
CA VAL A 262 -3.83 2.68 -28.20
C VAL A 262 -4.70 3.93 -28.11
N ASN A 263 -6.02 3.77 -28.11
CA ASN A 263 -6.94 4.92 -28.00
C ASN A 263 -6.88 5.56 -26.62
N ARG A 264 -6.70 4.78 -25.55
CA ARG A 264 -6.50 5.30 -24.21
C ARG A 264 -5.19 6.10 -24.10
N LEU A 265 -4.08 5.54 -24.58
CA LEU A 265 -2.77 6.20 -24.55
C LEU A 265 -2.74 7.51 -25.37
N ARG A 266 -3.55 7.58 -26.43
CA ARG A 266 -3.76 8.81 -27.20
C ARG A 266 -4.69 9.82 -26.52
N GLY A 267 -5.31 9.45 -25.38
CA GLY A 267 -6.26 10.31 -24.67
C GLY A 267 -7.61 10.47 -25.38
N SER A 268 -7.87 9.73 -26.48
CA SER A 268 -9.10 9.83 -27.25
C SER A 268 -10.28 9.09 -26.60
N PHE A 269 -10.02 8.11 -25.73
CA PHE A 269 -11.03 7.31 -25.07
C PHE A 269 -10.57 6.80 -23.71
N ASN A 270 -11.39 7.00 -22.68
CA ASN A 270 -11.08 6.59 -21.31
C ASN A 270 -11.79 5.26 -20.99
N CYS A 271 -11.03 4.16 -20.98
CA CYS A 271 -11.56 2.84 -20.66
C CYS A 271 -10.66 2.05 -19.73
N VAL A 272 -11.27 1.15 -18.96
CA VAL A 272 -10.57 0.15 -18.14
C VAL A 272 -11.23 -1.20 -18.38
N CYS A 273 -10.41 -2.24 -18.62
CA CYS A 273 -10.87 -3.60 -18.77
C CYS A 273 -10.48 -4.43 -17.56
N VAL A 274 -11.43 -5.15 -17.01
CA VAL A 274 -11.31 -5.97 -15.80
C VAL A 274 -11.76 -7.39 -16.10
N LYS A 275 -11.06 -8.39 -15.58
CA LYS A 275 -11.52 -9.77 -15.67
C LYS A 275 -12.71 -10.02 -14.74
N ALA A 276 -13.71 -10.75 -15.27
CA ALA A 276 -14.87 -11.16 -14.48
C ALA A 276 -14.46 -12.01 -13.27
N PRO A 277 -15.05 -11.76 -12.08
CA PRO A 277 -14.74 -12.51 -10.87
C PRO A 277 -15.29 -13.94 -10.93
N GLY A 278 -14.59 -14.87 -10.26
CA GLY A 278 -15.00 -16.26 -10.17
C GLY A 278 -14.79 -17.08 -11.46
N PHE A 279 -15.29 -18.31 -11.45
CA PHE A 279 -15.23 -19.28 -12.55
C PHE A 279 -16.55 -20.04 -12.68
N GLY A 280 -16.89 -20.49 -13.89
CA GLY A 280 -18.09 -21.29 -14.15
C GLY A 280 -19.37 -20.58 -13.69
N ASP A 281 -20.29 -21.32 -13.05
CA ASP A 281 -21.58 -20.79 -12.61
C ASP A 281 -21.45 -19.69 -11.55
N ARG A 282 -20.39 -19.71 -10.73
CA ARG A 282 -20.11 -18.62 -9.79
C ARG A 282 -19.82 -17.30 -10.48
N ARG A 283 -19.09 -17.33 -11.60
CA ARG A 283 -18.84 -16.12 -12.40
C ARG A 283 -20.16 -15.50 -12.86
N LYS A 284 -21.08 -16.32 -13.35
CA LYS A 284 -22.40 -15.88 -13.83
C LYS A 284 -23.18 -15.21 -12.70
N GLU A 285 -23.21 -15.85 -11.56
CA GLU A 285 -23.91 -15.32 -10.39
C GLU A 285 -23.31 -14.01 -9.85
N MET A 286 -21.97 -13.90 -9.83
CA MET A 286 -21.31 -12.65 -9.46
C MET A 286 -21.54 -11.53 -10.50
N LEU A 287 -21.54 -11.85 -11.79
CA LEU A 287 -21.85 -10.88 -12.84
C LEU A 287 -23.31 -10.41 -12.76
N ARG A 288 -24.26 -11.27 -12.37
CA ARG A 288 -25.64 -10.89 -12.06
C ARG A 288 -25.73 -9.95 -10.87
N ASP A 289 -24.98 -10.25 -9.80
CA ASP A 289 -24.93 -9.39 -8.62
C ASP A 289 -24.39 -7.99 -8.97
N ILE A 290 -23.34 -7.92 -9.80
CA ILE A 290 -22.76 -6.66 -10.29
C ILE A 290 -23.78 -5.92 -11.19
N ALA A 291 -24.49 -6.61 -12.06
CA ALA A 291 -25.50 -6.01 -12.94
C ALA A 291 -26.65 -5.39 -12.13
N ILE A 292 -27.14 -6.11 -11.11
CA ILE A 292 -28.20 -5.60 -10.22
C ILE A 292 -27.70 -4.37 -9.43
N LEU A 293 -26.46 -4.43 -8.90
CA LEU A 293 -25.87 -3.33 -8.15
C LEU A 293 -25.70 -2.06 -9.00
N THR A 294 -25.39 -2.22 -10.28
CA THR A 294 -25.08 -1.09 -11.18
C THR A 294 -26.26 -0.69 -12.08
N GLY A 295 -27.37 -1.41 -11.99
CA GLY A 295 -28.56 -1.17 -12.84
C GLY A 295 -28.35 -1.52 -14.31
N GLY A 296 -27.35 -2.35 -14.63
CA GLY A 296 -27.06 -2.79 -16.00
C GLY A 296 -27.62 -4.18 -16.30
N THR A 297 -27.42 -4.60 -17.54
CA THR A 297 -27.79 -5.93 -18.04
C THR A 297 -26.55 -6.82 -18.09
N TYR A 298 -26.62 -8.02 -17.48
CA TYR A 298 -25.61 -9.03 -17.68
C TYR A 298 -25.78 -9.69 -19.04
N ILE A 299 -24.84 -9.44 -19.96
CA ILE A 299 -24.83 -9.97 -21.31
C ILE A 299 -24.34 -11.42 -21.27
N ALA A 300 -25.29 -12.34 -21.15
CA ALA A 300 -25.06 -13.75 -20.92
C ALA A 300 -24.96 -14.58 -22.19
N SER A 301 -23.96 -15.43 -22.29
CA SER A 301 -23.83 -16.38 -23.41
C SER A 301 -25.00 -17.37 -23.48
N GLU A 302 -25.51 -17.80 -22.33
CA GLU A 302 -26.63 -18.76 -22.22
C GLU A 302 -27.96 -18.19 -22.68
N LEU A 303 -28.15 -16.87 -22.64
CA LEU A 303 -29.36 -16.20 -23.10
C LEU A 303 -29.28 -15.79 -24.55
N ASN A 304 -28.28 -16.27 -25.29
CA ASN A 304 -28.00 -15.90 -26.70
C ASN A 304 -27.92 -14.38 -26.95
N MET A 305 -27.56 -13.60 -25.92
CA MET A 305 -27.32 -12.17 -26.07
C MET A 305 -26.00 -11.94 -26.79
N ASN A 306 -25.98 -11.10 -27.82
CA ASN A 306 -24.76 -10.82 -28.58
C ASN A 306 -24.18 -9.46 -28.17
N LEU A 307 -22.85 -9.36 -28.13
CA LEU A 307 -22.17 -8.10 -27.83
C LEU A 307 -22.46 -6.98 -28.86
N PRO A 308 -22.55 -7.26 -30.18
CA PRO A 308 -22.88 -6.23 -31.15
C PRO A 308 -24.28 -5.62 -31.01
N ASP A 309 -25.20 -6.30 -30.33
CA ASP A 309 -26.57 -5.84 -30.11
C ASP A 309 -26.72 -4.96 -28.87
N VAL A 310 -25.64 -4.81 -28.07
CA VAL A 310 -25.62 -4.04 -26.81
C VAL A 310 -25.72 -2.54 -27.09
N THR A 311 -26.58 -1.89 -26.33
CA THR A 311 -26.82 -0.44 -26.37
C THR A 311 -26.38 0.22 -25.07
N ILE A 312 -26.35 1.56 -25.03
CA ILE A 312 -26.06 2.32 -23.79
C ILE A 312 -27.07 1.99 -22.67
N ALA A 313 -28.31 1.65 -23.00
CA ALA A 313 -29.34 1.32 -22.02
C ALA A 313 -29.07 0.00 -21.28
N ASP A 314 -28.26 -0.88 -21.85
CA ASP A 314 -27.88 -2.16 -21.25
C ASP A 314 -26.68 -2.01 -20.29
N LEU A 315 -25.99 -0.87 -20.36
CA LEU A 315 -24.78 -0.64 -19.54
C LEU A 315 -25.14 -0.24 -18.11
N GLY A 316 -24.45 -0.85 -17.15
CA GLY A 316 -24.53 -0.44 -15.76
C GLY A 316 -23.88 0.93 -15.53
N ARG A 317 -24.16 1.53 -14.37
CA ARG A 317 -23.61 2.80 -13.92
C ARG A 317 -23.16 2.72 -12.47
N ALA A 318 -22.13 3.46 -12.13
CA ALA A 318 -21.74 3.69 -10.75
C ALA A 318 -21.20 5.13 -10.62
N ARG A 319 -21.21 5.69 -9.43
CA ARG A 319 -20.61 7.01 -9.18
C ARG A 319 -19.09 6.97 -9.40
N GLN A 320 -18.43 5.89 -8.95
CA GLN A 320 -16.97 5.72 -9.14
C GLN A 320 -16.62 4.24 -9.19
N MET A 321 -15.61 3.90 -9.98
CA MET A 321 -14.92 2.61 -9.91
C MET A 321 -13.44 2.81 -9.65
N LYS A 322 -12.89 2.03 -8.68
CA LYS A 322 -11.47 1.97 -8.37
C LYS A 322 -10.95 0.58 -8.71
N VAL A 323 -9.94 0.52 -9.56
CA VAL A 323 -9.37 -0.74 -10.04
C VAL A 323 -7.86 -0.72 -9.83
N ASN A 324 -7.36 -1.65 -9.07
CA ASN A 324 -5.92 -1.90 -8.95
C ASN A 324 -5.54 -3.23 -9.65
N LYS A 325 -4.34 -3.71 -9.42
CA LYS A 325 -3.85 -4.94 -10.03
C LYS A 325 -4.67 -6.18 -9.62
N ASP A 326 -5.16 -6.22 -8.39
CA ASP A 326 -5.72 -7.41 -7.77
C ASP A 326 -7.24 -7.29 -7.52
N ASN A 327 -7.74 -6.07 -7.35
CA ASN A 327 -9.10 -5.81 -6.90
C ASN A 327 -9.81 -4.73 -7.72
N THR A 328 -11.13 -4.83 -7.76
CA THR A 328 -12.04 -3.80 -8.30
C THR A 328 -13.08 -3.45 -7.24
N VAL A 329 -13.25 -2.16 -6.98
CA VAL A 329 -14.26 -1.60 -6.07
C VAL A 329 -15.27 -0.80 -6.88
N ILE A 330 -16.54 -1.14 -6.74
CA ILE A 330 -17.68 -0.38 -7.26
C ILE A 330 -18.21 0.47 -6.10
N VAL A 331 -18.20 1.77 -6.25
CA VAL A 331 -18.66 2.72 -5.25
C VAL A 331 -19.94 3.38 -5.73
N ASP A 332 -20.99 3.27 -4.94
CA ASP A 332 -22.30 3.90 -5.21
C ASP A 332 -22.84 3.46 -6.57
N GLY A 333 -23.21 2.17 -6.66
CA GLY A 333 -23.85 1.61 -7.85
C GLY A 333 -25.24 2.20 -8.06
N CYS A 334 -25.58 2.50 -9.31
CA CYS A 334 -26.86 3.13 -9.67
C CYS A 334 -28.00 2.12 -9.87
N GLY A 335 -27.91 0.93 -9.26
CA GLY A 335 -28.97 -0.08 -9.33
C GLY A 335 -30.19 0.30 -8.49
N ASP A 336 -31.32 -0.38 -8.76
CA ASP A 336 -32.54 -0.20 -7.97
C ASP A 336 -32.35 -0.82 -6.56
N PRO A 337 -32.49 -0.04 -5.47
CA PRO A 337 -32.36 -0.54 -4.09
C PRO A 337 -33.29 -1.72 -3.76
N GLU A 338 -34.50 -1.75 -4.33
CA GLU A 338 -35.43 -2.86 -4.11
C GLU A 338 -35.00 -4.15 -4.83
N ALA A 339 -34.42 -4.03 -6.02
CA ALA A 339 -33.81 -5.14 -6.72
C ALA A 339 -32.60 -5.72 -5.94
N ILE A 340 -31.76 -4.85 -5.38
CA ILE A 340 -30.63 -5.25 -4.54
C ILE A 340 -31.12 -5.97 -3.28
N LYS A 341 -32.11 -5.44 -2.57
CA LYS A 341 -32.71 -6.09 -1.40
C LYS A 341 -33.30 -7.46 -1.75
N SER A 342 -34.03 -7.55 -2.87
CA SER A 342 -34.58 -8.80 -3.35
C SER A 342 -33.50 -9.84 -3.61
N ARG A 343 -32.40 -9.41 -4.23
CA ARG A 343 -31.24 -10.27 -4.49
C ARG A 343 -30.57 -10.76 -3.21
N ILE A 344 -30.43 -9.90 -2.22
CA ILE A 344 -29.93 -10.27 -0.88
C ILE A 344 -30.85 -11.32 -0.24
N HIS A 345 -32.18 -11.19 -0.37
CA HIS A 345 -33.12 -12.18 0.14
C HIS A 345 -33.02 -13.54 -0.56
N GLU A 346 -32.85 -13.54 -1.89
CA GLU A 346 -32.61 -14.77 -2.67
C GLU A 346 -31.35 -15.51 -2.17
N ILE A 347 -30.23 -14.81 -2.00
CA ILE A 347 -28.97 -15.39 -1.51
C ILE A 347 -29.16 -15.94 -0.09
N LYS A 348 -29.84 -15.20 0.80
CA LYS A 348 -30.15 -15.67 2.17
C LYS A 348 -31.05 -16.93 2.16
N ALA A 349 -31.99 -17.01 1.26
CA ALA A 349 -32.85 -18.20 1.10
C ALA A 349 -32.02 -19.40 0.59
N ALA A 350 -31.15 -19.19 -0.39
CA ALA A 350 -30.25 -20.20 -0.92
C ALA A 350 -29.31 -20.77 0.17
N ILE A 351 -28.74 -19.94 1.04
CA ILE A 351 -27.91 -20.35 2.17
C ILE A 351 -28.67 -21.33 3.10
N LYS A 352 -29.97 -21.11 3.31
CA LYS A 352 -30.77 -21.94 4.22
C LYS A 352 -31.05 -23.35 3.68
N VAL A 353 -31.11 -23.50 2.36
CA VAL A 353 -31.45 -24.78 1.71
C VAL A 353 -30.23 -25.54 1.19
N THR A 354 -29.08 -24.89 1.11
CA THR A 354 -27.83 -25.51 0.65
C THR A 354 -27.29 -26.45 1.72
N THR A 355 -27.01 -27.70 1.32
CA THR A 355 -26.47 -28.76 2.21
C THR A 355 -24.95 -28.87 2.15
N SER A 356 -24.31 -28.34 1.12
CA SER A 356 -22.85 -28.30 0.95
C SER A 356 -22.26 -27.17 1.76
N GLU A 357 -21.41 -27.46 2.74
CA GLU A 357 -20.75 -26.45 3.55
C GLU A 357 -19.87 -25.50 2.69
N TYR A 358 -19.23 -26.03 1.65
CA TYR A 358 -18.45 -25.24 0.74
C TYR A 358 -19.30 -24.24 -0.08
N ASP A 359 -20.46 -24.68 -0.59
CA ASP A 359 -21.36 -23.78 -1.34
C ASP A 359 -22.01 -22.76 -0.40
N LYS A 360 -22.30 -23.16 0.82
CA LYS A 360 -22.82 -22.28 1.86
C LYS A 360 -21.82 -21.18 2.22
N GLU A 361 -20.54 -21.52 2.39
CA GLU A 361 -19.46 -20.54 2.60
C GLU A 361 -19.38 -19.54 1.43
N LYS A 362 -19.46 -20.01 0.19
CA LYS A 362 -19.40 -19.15 -0.99
C LYS A 362 -20.64 -18.27 -1.19
N LEU A 363 -21.81 -18.74 -0.80
CA LEU A 363 -23.02 -17.93 -0.74
C LEU A 363 -22.92 -16.86 0.36
N GLN A 364 -22.36 -17.20 1.51
CA GLN A 364 -22.10 -16.24 2.59
C GLN A 364 -21.12 -15.16 2.16
N GLU A 365 -20.04 -15.52 1.45
CA GLU A 365 -19.10 -14.57 0.88
C GLU A 365 -19.78 -13.59 -0.10
N ARG A 366 -20.63 -14.10 -1.02
CA ARG A 366 -21.39 -13.25 -1.94
C ARG A 366 -22.36 -12.32 -1.20
N LEU A 367 -23.08 -12.88 -0.23
CA LEU A 367 -23.98 -12.09 0.61
C LEU A 367 -23.24 -10.95 1.30
N ALA A 368 -22.09 -11.24 1.90
CA ALA A 368 -21.29 -10.25 2.59
C ALA A 368 -20.80 -9.15 1.64
N LYS A 369 -20.34 -9.52 0.43
CA LYS A 369 -19.91 -8.54 -0.61
C LYS A 369 -21.05 -7.65 -1.08
N LEU A 370 -22.24 -8.17 -1.28
CA LEU A 370 -23.40 -7.40 -1.78
C LEU A 370 -24.06 -6.56 -0.66
N SER A 371 -24.10 -7.08 0.57
CA SER A 371 -24.74 -6.41 1.72
C SER A 371 -23.80 -5.53 2.53
N GLY A 372 -22.49 -5.63 2.31
CA GLY A 372 -21.47 -4.95 3.11
C GLY A 372 -21.40 -3.45 2.89
N GLY A 373 -21.80 -2.96 1.75
CA GLY A 373 -21.66 -1.56 1.34
C GLY A 373 -20.22 -1.11 1.20
N VAL A 374 -20.05 0.16 0.90
CA VAL A 374 -18.75 0.86 0.85
C VAL A 374 -18.83 2.09 1.77
N ALA A 375 -17.93 2.15 2.75
CA ALA A 375 -17.74 3.35 3.54
C ALA A 375 -16.80 4.28 2.78
N VAL A 376 -17.22 5.51 2.55
CA VAL A 376 -16.45 6.53 1.83
C VAL A 376 -16.04 7.61 2.82
N ILE A 377 -14.75 7.66 3.17
CA ILE A 377 -14.17 8.75 3.96
C ILE A 377 -13.84 9.87 2.99
N ARG A 378 -14.59 10.99 3.07
CA ARG A 378 -14.31 12.19 2.29
C ARG A 378 -13.39 13.09 3.06
N VAL A 379 -12.21 13.34 2.53
CA VAL A 379 -11.20 14.21 3.15
C VAL A 379 -11.32 15.60 2.58
N GLY A 380 -11.56 16.59 3.46
CA GLY A 380 -11.68 18.01 3.11
C GLY A 380 -10.62 18.86 3.77
N ALA A 381 -10.10 19.86 3.06
CA ALA A 381 -9.20 20.87 3.60
C ALA A 381 -9.33 22.20 2.86
N GLN A 382 -8.75 23.28 3.41
CA GLN A 382 -8.83 24.62 2.85
C GLN A 382 -7.98 24.79 1.57
N THR A 383 -6.94 23.98 1.40
CA THR A 383 -6.04 24.03 0.26
C THR A 383 -5.81 22.63 -0.32
N GLU A 384 -5.52 22.56 -1.61
CA GLU A 384 -5.22 21.30 -2.30
C GLU A 384 -4.01 20.57 -1.69
N VAL A 385 -2.99 21.33 -1.27
CA VAL A 385 -1.78 20.75 -0.63
C VAL A 385 -2.15 20.11 0.72
N ALA A 386 -2.93 20.80 1.56
CA ALA A 386 -3.38 20.27 2.85
C ALA A 386 -4.31 19.06 2.67
N MET A 387 -5.18 19.09 1.66
CA MET A 387 -6.08 17.97 1.35
C MET A 387 -5.32 16.72 0.92
N LYS A 388 -4.32 16.86 0.07
CA LYS A 388 -3.46 15.74 -0.34
C LYS A 388 -2.68 15.15 0.83
N GLU A 389 -2.11 16.00 1.69
CA GLU A 389 -1.40 15.56 2.90
C GLU A 389 -2.34 14.80 3.85
N GLN A 390 -3.51 15.37 4.13
CA GLN A 390 -4.48 14.73 5.02
C GLN A 390 -5.02 13.42 4.44
N LYS A 391 -5.22 13.33 3.12
CA LYS A 391 -5.64 12.11 2.43
C LYS A 391 -4.62 10.98 2.60
N LEU A 392 -3.32 11.26 2.40
CA LEU A 392 -2.25 10.28 2.62
C LEU A 392 -2.24 9.79 4.07
N ARG A 393 -2.37 10.71 5.02
CA ARG A 393 -2.42 10.39 6.45
C ARG A 393 -3.61 9.50 6.83
N VAL A 394 -4.80 9.76 6.26
CA VAL A 394 -5.98 8.91 6.46
C VAL A 394 -5.79 7.53 5.81
N GLU A 395 -5.15 7.46 4.64
CA GLU A 395 -4.81 6.19 3.96
C GLU A 395 -3.88 5.32 4.82
N ASP A 396 -2.81 5.90 5.37
CA ASP A 396 -1.88 5.20 6.26
C ASP A 396 -2.59 4.71 7.52
N ALA A 397 -3.40 5.56 8.16
CA ALA A 397 -4.15 5.20 9.35
C ALA A 397 -5.18 4.08 9.09
N LEU A 398 -5.85 4.09 7.96
CA LEU A 398 -6.76 3.00 7.56
C LEU A 398 -6.00 1.68 7.35
N ASN A 399 -4.87 1.72 6.68
CA ASN A 399 -4.04 0.54 6.44
C ASN A 399 -3.45 -0.02 7.74
N ALA A 400 -2.92 0.86 8.61
CA ALA A 400 -2.45 0.48 9.94
C ALA A 400 -3.56 -0.18 10.77
N THR A 401 -4.79 0.34 10.69
CA THR A 401 -5.93 -0.21 11.41
C THR A 401 -6.33 -1.59 10.88
N ARG A 402 -6.32 -1.79 9.56
CA ARG A 402 -6.53 -3.11 8.94
C ARG A 402 -5.46 -4.10 9.38
N ALA A 403 -4.19 -3.70 9.34
CA ALA A 403 -3.07 -4.52 9.79
C ALA A 403 -3.19 -4.91 11.29
N ALA A 404 -3.70 -4.00 12.13
CA ALA A 404 -3.94 -4.25 13.54
C ALA A 404 -5.09 -5.26 13.77
N VAL A 405 -6.17 -5.15 13.03
CA VAL A 405 -7.28 -6.12 13.10
C VAL A 405 -6.82 -7.52 12.65
N GLU A 406 -5.91 -7.60 11.68
CA GLU A 406 -5.41 -8.85 11.10
C GLU A 406 -4.45 -9.60 12.04
N GLU A 407 -3.48 -8.93 12.66
CA GLU A 407 -2.42 -9.57 13.45
C GLU A 407 -2.31 -9.04 14.90
N GLY A 408 -3.20 -8.16 15.32
CA GLY A 408 -3.16 -7.57 16.66
C GLY A 408 -2.23 -6.35 16.76
N ILE A 409 -2.05 -5.88 17.99
CA ILE A 409 -1.29 -4.70 18.36
C ILE A 409 -0.17 -5.03 19.33
N VAL A 410 0.89 -4.26 19.30
CA VAL A 410 2.02 -4.27 20.23
C VAL A 410 2.24 -2.88 20.83
N ALA A 411 3.11 -2.77 21.84
CA ALA A 411 3.51 -1.48 22.39
C ALA A 411 4.20 -0.63 21.32
N GLY A 412 3.64 0.55 21.06
CA GLY A 412 4.09 1.45 20.00
C GLY A 412 5.34 2.26 20.32
N GLY A 413 5.63 3.22 19.44
CA GLY A 413 6.76 4.14 19.63
C GLY A 413 8.13 3.48 19.61
N GLY A 414 8.29 2.36 18.89
CA GLY A 414 9.55 1.61 18.86
C GLY A 414 9.77 0.69 20.06
N THR A 415 8.88 0.68 21.05
CA THR A 415 8.99 -0.12 22.28
C THR A 415 8.97 -1.61 22.00
N ALA A 416 8.17 -2.08 21.04
CA ALA A 416 8.10 -3.49 20.65
C ALA A 416 9.46 -4.03 20.20
N PHE A 417 10.24 -3.25 19.46
CA PHE A 417 11.61 -3.63 19.06
C PHE A 417 12.54 -3.75 20.26
N VAL A 418 12.46 -2.83 21.23
CA VAL A 418 13.28 -2.90 22.46
C VAL A 418 12.91 -4.16 23.27
N ASN A 419 11.62 -4.48 23.36
CA ASN A 419 11.14 -5.68 24.06
C ASN A 419 11.59 -6.99 23.39
N ALA A 420 11.91 -6.98 22.08
CA ALA A 420 12.45 -8.13 21.37
C ALA A 420 13.95 -8.35 21.59
N ILE A 421 14.72 -7.31 22.00
CA ILE A 421 16.18 -7.41 22.21
C ILE A 421 16.58 -8.56 23.14
N PRO A 422 15.95 -8.80 24.30
CA PRO A 422 16.35 -9.90 25.18
C PRO A 422 16.24 -11.29 24.53
N ALA A 423 15.31 -11.51 23.60
CA ALA A 423 15.19 -12.76 22.86
C ALA A 423 16.38 -12.93 21.90
N VAL A 424 16.76 -11.86 21.20
CA VAL A 424 17.93 -11.84 20.32
C VAL A 424 19.22 -12.02 21.13
N GLU A 425 19.38 -11.34 22.27
CA GLU A 425 20.56 -11.49 23.15
C GLU A 425 20.74 -12.94 23.67
N LYS A 426 19.62 -13.64 23.99
CA LYS A 426 19.65 -15.06 24.33
C LYS A 426 20.12 -15.94 23.18
N LEU A 427 19.78 -15.59 21.94
CA LEU A 427 20.26 -16.27 20.75
C LEU A 427 21.76 -15.97 20.54
N VAL A 428 22.19 -14.71 20.64
CA VAL A 428 23.59 -14.26 20.51
C VAL A 428 24.52 -15.05 21.46
N ALA A 429 24.06 -15.33 22.68
CA ALA A 429 24.82 -16.12 23.65
C ALA A 429 25.08 -17.58 23.22
N LYS A 430 24.31 -18.11 22.27
CA LYS A 430 24.41 -19.48 21.73
C LYS A 430 25.23 -19.55 20.45
N LEU A 431 25.50 -18.41 19.82
CA LEU A 431 26.21 -18.29 18.55
C LEU A 431 27.70 -17.97 18.78
N SER A 432 28.52 -18.21 17.74
CA SER A 432 29.95 -17.91 17.76
C SER A 432 30.43 -17.34 16.43
N GLY A 433 31.62 -16.70 16.42
CA GLY A 433 32.25 -16.14 15.24
C GLY A 433 31.35 -15.13 14.49
N ASP A 434 31.45 -15.07 13.20
CA ASP A 434 30.73 -14.09 12.37
C ASP A 434 29.21 -14.28 12.37
N GLU A 435 28.73 -15.47 12.69
CA GLU A 435 27.28 -15.70 12.88
C GLU A 435 26.77 -14.96 14.12
N LYS A 436 27.54 -14.96 15.20
CA LYS A 436 27.25 -14.17 16.40
C LYS A 436 27.26 -12.68 16.08
N THR A 437 28.28 -12.21 15.35
CA THR A 437 28.38 -10.81 14.89
C THR A 437 27.15 -10.40 14.10
N GLY A 438 26.66 -11.26 13.20
CA GLY A 438 25.44 -11.01 12.44
C GLY A 438 24.19 -10.81 13.32
N ALA A 439 24.05 -11.63 14.36
CA ALA A 439 22.94 -11.50 15.31
C ALA A 439 23.07 -10.23 16.20
N GLU A 440 24.29 -9.85 16.59
CA GLU A 440 24.55 -8.61 17.34
C GLU A 440 24.20 -7.35 16.53
N ILE A 441 24.39 -7.35 15.20
CA ILE A 441 23.98 -6.25 14.31
C ILE A 441 22.47 -6.03 14.43
N ILE A 442 21.67 -7.08 14.39
CA ILE A 442 20.21 -6.96 14.53
C ILE A 442 19.84 -6.43 15.91
N ALA A 443 20.44 -6.96 17.00
CA ALA A 443 20.19 -6.46 18.36
C ALA A 443 20.47 -4.96 18.51
N LYS A 444 21.49 -4.45 17.83
CA LYS A 444 21.80 -3.01 17.80
C LYS A 444 20.82 -2.23 16.93
N ALA A 445 20.44 -2.76 15.77
CA ALA A 445 19.50 -2.08 14.85
C ALA A 445 18.12 -1.92 15.46
N LEU A 446 17.65 -2.87 16.30
CA LEU A 446 16.37 -2.79 17.00
C LEU A 446 16.24 -1.56 17.94
N GLN A 447 17.34 -0.90 18.27
CA GLN A 447 17.33 0.33 19.07
C GLN A 447 17.01 1.57 18.24
N ALA A 448 17.18 1.52 16.90
CA ALA A 448 17.11 2.69 16.05
C ALA A 448 15.74 3.40 16.08
N PRO A 449 14.58 2.71 16.05
CA PRO A 449 13.29 3.38 16.02
C PRO A 449 13.04 4.25 17.26
N ILE A 450 13.21 3.72 18.46
CA ILE A 450 12.98 4.49 19.70
C ILE A 450 13.97 5.65 19.85
N ARG A 451 15.23 5.44 19.45
CA ARG A 451 16.25 6.51 19.47
C ARG A 451 15.86 7.64 18.54
N GLN A 452 15.46 7.32 17.31
CA GLN A 452 15.07 8.35 16.33
C GLN A 452 13.82 9.12 16.75
N ILE A 453 12.82 8.44 17.33
CA ILE A 453 11.62 9.10 17.87
C ILE A 453 12.00 10.09 18.99
N ALA A 454 12.88 9.69 19.90
CA ALA A 454 13.38 10.56 20.96
C ALA A 454 14.19 11.75 20.42
N GLU A 455 15.08 11.51 19.45
CA GLU A 455 15.86 12.56 18.79
C GLU A 455 14.98 13.57 18.06
N ASN A 456 13.96 13.11 17.34
CA ASN A 456 12.96 13.99 16.69
C ASN A 456 12.16 14.81 17.71
N ALA A 457 12.03 14.30 18.94
CA ALA A 457 11.41 15.02 20.06
C ALA A 457 12.38 15.95 20.81
N GLY A 458 13.66 15.99 20.41
CA GLY A 458 14.69 16.84 21.04
C GLY A 458 15.30 16.26 22.32
N VAL A 459 15.21 14.93 22.50
CA VAL A 459 15.74 14.20 23.66
C VAL A 459 16.81 13.21 23.19
N ASP A 460 17.86 12.99 24.03
CA ASP A 460 18.88 11.98 23.73
C ASP A 460 18.27 10.57 23.68
N GLY A 461 18.27 9.98 22.49
CA GLY A 461 17.71 8.66 22.23
C GLY A 461 18.42 7.54 23.00
N SER A 462 19.72 7.70 23.34
CA SER A 462 20.46 6.71 24.11
C SER A 462 19.96 6.65 25.55
N VAL A 463 19.68 7.81 26.16
CA VAL A 463 19.16 7.89 27.54
C VAL A 463 17.75 7.26 27.61
N VAL A 464 16.90 7.55 26.61
CA VAL A 464 15.55 6.96 26.53
C VAL A 464 15.62 5.46 26.38
N PHE A 465 16.44 4.96 25.46
CA PHE A 465 16.63 3.54 25.23
C PHE A 465 17.11 2.80 26.49
N GLU A 466 18.16 3.29 27.14
CA GLU A 466 18.73 2.65 28.35
C GLU A 466 17.70 2.61 29.49
N LYS A 467 16.92 3.65 29.68
CA LYS A 467 15.87 3.69 30.69
C LYS A 467 14.77 2.65 30.46
N ILE A 468 14.34 2.47 29.19
CA ILE A 468 13.35 1.47 28.82
C ILE A 468 13.93 0.06 29.00
N LYS A 469 15.13 -0.20 28.49
CA LYS A 469 15.81 -1.49 28.60
C LYS A 469 15.99 -1.91 30.06
N ASN A 470 16.40 -0.99 30.93
CA ASN A 470 16.66 -1.25 32.35
C ASN A 470 15.39 -1.46 33.17
N SER A 471 14.21 -1.01 32.68
CA SER A 471 12.93 -1.26 33.36
C SER A 471 12.57 -2.74 33.37
N ARG A 472 13.03 -3.53 32.40
CA ARG A 472 12.73 -4.95 32.17
C ARG A 472 11.23 -5.25 32.10
N LYS A 473 10.39 -4.23 31.97
CA LYS A 473 8.93 -4.37 31.91
C LYS A 473 8.49 -4.33 30.44
N VAL A 474 7.84 -5.41 29.99
CA VAL A 474 7.26 -5.46 28.64
C VAL A 474 6.16 -4.41 28.52
N GLY A 475 6.17 -3.65 27.41
CA GLY A 475 5.21 -2.59 27.15
C GLY A 475 5.50 -1.25 27.83
N TYR A 476 6.50 -1.14 28.69
CA TYR A 476 6.95 0.14 29.25
C TYR A 476 7.80 0.89 28.24
N GLY A 477 7.41 2.11 27.88
CA GLY A 477 8.03 2.90 26.84
C GLY A 477 8.11 4.38 27.16
N TYR A 478 8.42 5.17 26.13
CA TYR A 478 8.52 6.62 26.20
C TYR A 478 7.49 7.27 25.27
N ASP A 479 6.58 8.01 25.85
CA ASP A 479 5.68 8.91 25.13
C ASP A 479 6.44 10.18 24.73
N ALA A 480 6.80 10.27 23.47
CA ALA A 480 7.55 11.41 22.94
C ALA A 480 6.68 12.68 22.79
N TYR A 481 5.35 12.53 22.77
CA TYR A 481 4.43 13.68 22.71
C TYR A 481 4.42 14.44 24.03
N THR A 482 4.20 13.72 25.14
CA THR A 482 4.13 14.30 26.51
C THR A 482 5.50 14.35 27.23
N ALA A 483 6.54 13.74 26.64
CA ALA A 483 7.86 13.56 27.22
C ALA A 483 7.86 12.76 28.54
N THR A 484 6.99 11.77 28.66
CA THR A 484 6.82 10.93 29.86
C THR A 484 7.07 9.44 29.57
N TYR A 485 7.34 8.68 30.63
CA TYR A 485 7.48 7.22 30.55
C TYR A 485 6.20 6.56 31.06
N CYS A 486 5.63 5.65 30.30
CA CYS A 486 4.35 5.02 30.63
C CYS A 486 4.25 3.59 30.08
N ASP A 487 3.19 2.90 30.48
CA ASP A 487 2.77 1.66 29.85
C ASP A 487 2.07 2.00 28.52
N MET A 488 2.69 1.66 27.39
CA MET A 488 2.32 2.15 26.06
C MET A 488 0.92 1.73 25.65
N ILE A 489 0.56 0.42 25.77
CA ILE A 489 -0.74 -0.08 25.35
C ILE A 489 -1.89 0.55 26.15
N PRO A 490 -1.86 0.58 27.51
CA PRO A 490 -2.91 1.27 28.29
C PRO A 490 -2.99 2.76 28.01
N SER A 491 -1.86 3.40 27.67
CA SER A 491 -1.81 4.82 27.29
C SER A 491 -2.28 5.08 25.85
N GLY A 492 -2.67 4.04 25.10
CA GLY A 492 -3.17 4.15 23.73
C GLY A 492 -2.08 4.28 22.69
N ILE A 493 -0.79 4.15 23.06
CA ILE A 493 0.33 4.23 22.12
C ILE A 493 0.65 2.81 21.65
N VAL A 494 0.14 2.47 20.48
CA VAL A 494 0.16 1.12 19.92
C VAL A 494 0.63 1.12 18.47
N ASP A 495 1.33 0.06 18.05
CA ASP A 495 1.68 -0.19 16.67
C ASP A 495 1.06 -1.52 16.21
N PRO A 496 0.63 -1.66 14.95
CA PRO A 496 0.18 -2.95 14.42
C PRO A 496 1.34 -3.97 14.40
N THR A 497 1.08 -5.18 14.86
CA THR A 497 2.07 -6.27 14.88
C THR A 497 2.59 -6.57 13.48
N LYS A 498 1.70 -6.61 12.48
CA LYS A 498 2.04 -6.84 11.08
C LYS A 498 2.99 -5.77 10.54
N VAL A 499 2.74 -4.49 10.82
CA VAL A 499 3.60 -3.36 10.43
C VAL A 499 4.98 -3.50 11.04
N THR A 500 5.05 -3.73 12.36
CA THR A 500 6.30 -3.84 13.12
C THR A 500 7.20 -4.97 12.61
N ARG A 501 6.63 -6.19 12.41
CA ARG A 501 7.41 -7.33 11.93
C ARG A 501 7.85 -7.19 10.47
N THR A 502 6.93 -6.72 9.59
CA THR A 502 7.23 -6.56 8.16
C THR A 502 8.32 -5.52 7.93
N ALA A 503 8.32 -4.43 8.70
CA ALA A 503 9.39 -3.44 8.64
C ALA A 503 10.77 -4.05 8.95
N LEU A 504 10.86 -4.91 9.96
CA LEU A 504 12.11 -5.59 10.31
C LEU A 504 12.53 -6.63 9.26
N GLU A 505 11.58 -7.44 8.76
CA GLU A 505 11.82 -8.47 7.74
C GLU A 505 12.40 -7.85 6.46
N ASN A 506 11.76 -6.80 5.93
CA ASN A 506 12.18 -6.14 4.70
C ASN A 506 13.51 -5.40 4.88
N ALA A 507 13.68 -4.70 6.00
CA ALA A 507 14.93 -4.02 6.32
C ALA A 507 16.11 -4.99 6.40
N ALA A 508 15.94 -6.12 7.07
CA ALA A 508 16.99 -7.13 7.22
C ALA A 508 17.30 -7.84 5.91
N SER A 509 16.28 -8.11 5.07
CA SER A 509 16.45 -8.72 3.76
C SER A 509 17.37 -7.89 2.86
N ILE A 510 17.06 -6.60 2.70
CA ILE A 510 17.87 -5.70 1.87
C ILE A 510 19.22 -5.40 2.55
N GLY A 511 19.24 -5.20 3.88
CA GLY A 511 20.49 -5.02 4.63
C GLY A 511 21.46 -6.18 4.41
N ALA A 512 20.99 -7.42 4.45
CA ALA A 512 21.80 -8.60 4.17
C ALA A 512 22.32 -8.64 2.73
N CYS A 513 21.52 -8.22 1.75
CA CYS A 513 21.94 -8.13 0.33
C CYS A 513 23.06 -7.08 0.17
N VAL A 514 22.91 -5.91 0.76
CA VAL A 514 23.93 -4.83 0.71
C VAL A 514 25.24 -5.30 1.32
N LEU A 515 25.20 -5.95 2.50
CA LEU A 515 26.41 -6.43 3.17
C LEU A 515 27.17 -7.52 2.42
N THR A 516 26.47 -8.30 1.59
CA THR A 516 27.08 -9.36 0.75
C THR A 516 27.53 -8.85 -0.63
N THR A 517 27.33 -7.57 -0.93
CA THR A 517 27.72 -6.97 -2.23
C THR A 517 29.19 -6.60 -2.23
N GLU A 518 29.90 -6.96 -3.31
CA GLU A 518 31.34 -6.70 -3.50
C GLU A 518 31.62 -5.78 -4.69
N SER A 519 30.74 -5.74 -5.69
CA SER A 519 30.93 -4.91 -6.88
C SER A 519 29.61 -4.26 -7.31
N LEU A 520 29.71 -3.07 -7.91
CA LEU A 520 28.61 -2.32 -8.48
C LEU A 520 28.88 -2.11 -9.98
N VAL A 521 27.85 -2.23 -10.78
CA VAL A 521 27.93 -2.04 -12.24
C VAL A 521 26.84 -1.05 -12.65
N ALA A 522 27.24 0.12 -13.13
CA ALA A 522 26.34 1.15 -13.62
C ALA A 522 26.55 1.45 -15.10
N ASP A 523 25.56 2.00 -15.75
CA ASP A 523 25.74 2.55 -17.09
C ASP A 523 26.57 3.84 -17.02
N LYS A 524 27.51 4.00 -17.97
CA LYS A 524 28.23 5.26 -18.09
C LYS A 524 27.25 6.33 -18.60
N PRO A 525 27.10 7.48 -17.92
CA PRO A 525 26.29 8.57 -18.43
C PRO A 525 26.71 8.95 -19.86
N ASP A 526 25.74 9.05 -20.75
CA ASP A 526 25.95 9.50 -22.12
C ASP A 526 25.31 10.88 -22.28
N PRO A 527 26.11 11.97 -22.19
CA PRO A 527 25.58 13.33 -22.28
C PRO A 527 24.80 13.61 -23.56
N ALA A 528 25.12 12.87 -24.64
CA ALA A 528 24.43 13.02 -25.92
C ALA A 528 23.06 12.34 -25.91
N ALA A 529 22.94 11.18 -25.28
CA ALA A 529 21.68 10.47 -25.10
C ALA A 529 20.76 11.19 -24.12
N ASP A 530 21.31 11.73 -23.02
CA ASP A 530 20.57 12.50 -22.02
C ASP A 530 20.04 13.81 -22.60
N ALA A 531 20.85 14.51 -23.42
CA ALA A 531 20.42 15.72 -24.14
C ALA A 531 19.36 15.42 -25.22
N ALA A 532 19.45 14.24 -25.88
CA ALA A 532 18.46 13.81 -26.86
C ALA A 532 17.13 13.43 -26.18
N ALA A 533 17.18 12.75 -25.03
CA ALA A 533 16.00 12.41 -24.24
C ALA A 533 15.32 13.67 -23.68
N ALA A 534 16.08 14.65 -23.18
CA ALA A 534 15.57 15.93 -22.73
C ALA A 534 14.93 16.75 -23.87
N SER A 535 15.53 16.74 -25.07
CA SER A 535 14.96 17.41 -26.24
C SER A 535 13.70 16.72 -26.77
N ALA A 536 13.64 15.39 -26.73
CA ALA A 536 12.45 14.64 -27.11
C ALA A 536 11.27 14.86 -26.13
N ALA A 537 11.57 14.94 -24.82
CA ALA A 537 10.57 15.27 -23.81
C ALA A 537 10.05 16.72 -23.96
N ALA A 538 10.94 17.67 -24.31
CA ALA A 538 10.56 19.05 -24.60
C ALA A 538 9.70 19.17 -25.88
N ALA A 539 10.03 18.39 -26.92
CA ALA A 539 9.27 18.38 -28.17
C ALA A 539 7.89 17.70 -28.03
N GLY A 540 7.78 16.69 -27.18
CA GLY A 540 6.50 16.03 -26.85
C GLY A 540 5.53 16.92 -26.07
N GLY A 541 6.04 17.89 -25.29
CA GLY A 541 5.24 18.85 -24.52
C GLY A 541 4.66 20.01 -25.32
N MET A 542 5.12 20.28 -26.54
CA MET A 542 4.61 21.38 -27.37
C MET A 542 3.52 20.99 -28.36
N GLY A 543 3.13 19.72 -28.43
CA GLY A 543 2.07 19.23 -29.33
C GLY A 543 0.63 19.38 -28.82
N GLY A 544 0.40 19.98 -27.67
CA GLY A 544 -0.92 20.08 -27.03
C GLY A 544 -1.51 21.49 -26.95
N MET A 545 -1.01 22.44 -27.70
CA MET A 545 -1.55 23.81 -27.71
C MET A 545 -1.95 24.20 -29.13
N TYR A 546 -2.99 23.60 -29.66
CA TYR A 546 -3.84 24.17 -30.73
C TYR A 546 -5.24 23.55 -30.61
#